data_23312a0b3d8ee28b7af57dfa5c67ca33
#
_entry.id   23312a0b3d8ee28b7af57dfa5c67ca33
#
_cell.length_a   1.000
_cell.length_b   1.000
_cell.length_c   1.000
_cell.angle_alpha   90.00
_cell.angle_beta   90.00
_cell.angle_gamma   90.00
#
_symmetry.space_group_name_H-M   'P 1'
#
loop_
_entity.id
_entity.type
_entity.pdbx_description
1 polymer ?
#
loop_
_entity_poly.entity_id
_entity_poly.type
_entity_poly.pdbx_seq_one_letter_code
_entity_poly.pdbx_strand_id
1 'polypeptide(L)'
;MPPPARSVEAMTSISLRFFPITADDIDAGIAFYRDGLGLELRNNVAAGDFHWVTLGVPGTDVAVVLSEPGAGRSPDDAEALHRLVAKGAIGPIVFETDDLDGVFARLTALGADLVQEPTDQPWGPRDTAFRDPAGNLIRINQAG
;
A
#
# COMPACT_ATOMS: atom_id res chain seq x y z
N MET A 1 -31.04 -0.01 17.00
CA MET A 1 -30.99 -0.21 16.28
C MET A 1 -30.57 -0.04 15.28
N PRO A 2 -30.17 0.00 15.05
CA PRO A 2 -29.93 0.23 13.96
C PRO A 2 -30.03 -0.12 13.13
N PRO A 3 -29.93 -0.52 12.93
CA PRO A 3 -29.81 -0.82 11.78
C PRO A 3 -30.40 -0.53 10.79
N PRO A 4 -30.98 -0.05 10.83
CA PRO A 4 -31.71 0.19 9.65
C PRO A 4 -30.89 0.42 8.46
N ALA A 5 -29.80 1.02 8.64
CA ALA A 5 -28.92 1.13 7.53
C ALA A 5 -28.69 -0.20 6.92
N ARG A 6 -28.78 -1.25 7.78
CA ARG A 6 -28.55 -2.50 7.31
C ARG A 6 -29.52 -2.97 6.35
N SER A 7 -30.71 -2.62 6.48
CA SER A 7 -31.66 -3.09 5.53
C SER A 7 -31.37 -2.55 4.16
N VAL A 8 -30.72 -1.44 4.08
CA VAL A 8 -30.32 -0.93 2.78
C VAL A 8 -29.27 -1.82 2.20
N GLU A 9 -28.35 -2.21 3.01
CA GLU A 9 -27.32 -3.02 2.51
C GLU A 9 -27.77 -4.37 2.19
N ALA A 10 -28.81 -4.84 2.77
CA ALA A 10 -29.34 -6.13 2.41
C ALA A 10 -29.62 -6.21 0.92
N MET A 11 -29.86 -5.08 0.28
CA MET A 11 -30.11 -5.07 -1.15
C MET A 11 -28.85 -5.11 -1.96
N THR A 12 -27.88 -4.32 -1.60
CA THR A 12 -26.64 -4.22 -2.32
C THR A 12 -25.56 -3.81 -1.36
N SER A 13 -24.45 -4.49 -1.40
CA SER A 13 -23.29 -4.07 -0.65
C SER A 13 -22.06 -4.16 -1.54
N ILE A 14 -21.13 -3.25 -1.32
CA ILE A 14 -19.88 -3.24 -2.04
C ILE A 14 -18.76 -2.99 -1.05
N SER A 15 -17.64 -3.62 -1.27
CA SER A 15 -16.46 -3.41 -0.45
C SER A 15 -15.23 -3.43 -1.34
N LEU A 16 -14.18 -2.79 -0.89
CA LEU A 16 -12.90 -2.85 -1.56
C LEU A 16 -12.20 -4.15 -1.15
N ARG A 17 -11.71 -4.92 -2.11
CA ARG A 17 -10.99 -6.16 -1.83
C ARG A 17 -9.52 -6.05 -2.13
N PHE A 18 -9.17 -5.53 -3.30
CA PHE A 18 -7.79 -5.47 -3.73
C PHE A 18 -7.45 -4.10 -4.25
N PHE A 19 -6.26 -3.63 -3.93
CA PHE A 19 -5.73 -2.39 -4.48
C PHE A 19 -4.35 -2.68 -5.07
N PRO A 20 -4.15 -2.49 -6.37
CA PRO A 20 -2.88 -2.83 -7.00
C PRO A 20 -1.81 -1.79 -6.71
N ILE A 21 -0.61 -2.25 -6.43
CA ILE A 21 0.57 -1.42 -6.27
C ILE A 21 1.66 -1.99 -7.16
N THR A 22 2.27 -1.15 -7.97
CA THR A 22 3.34 -1.57 -8.85
C THR A 22 4.63 -1.74 -8.07
N ALA A 23 5.29 -2.87 -8.26
CA ALA A 23 6.59 -3.16 -7.67
C ALA A 23 7.50 -3.75 -8.74
N ASP A 24 8.71 -3.22 -8.89
CA ASP A 24 9.70 -3.76 -9.82
C ASP A 24 10.55 -4.86 -9.16
N ASP A 25 10.78 -4.74 -7.86
CA ASP A 25 11.45 -5.76 -7.05
C ASP A 25 10.45 -6.29 -6.03
N ILE A 26 9.92 -7.48 -6.31
CA ILE A 26 8.85 -8.07 -5.50
C ILE A 26 9.32 -8.34 -4.06
N ASP A 27 10.53 -8.87 -3.90
CA ASP A 27 11.05 -9.19 -2.55
C ASP A 27 11.24 -7.93 -1.71
N ALA A 28 11.76 -6.87 -2.31
CA ALA A 28 11.89 -5.59 -1.62
C ALA A 28 10.51 -5.00 -1.26
N GLY A 29 9.56 -5.15 -2.16
CA GLY A 29 8.18 -4.71 -1.90
C GLY A 29 7.56 -5.47 -0.74
N ILE A 30 7.72 -6.79 -0.70
CA ILE A 30 7.22 -7.61 0.40
C ILE A 30 7.84 -7.14 1.73
N ALA A 31 9.14 -6.91 1.76
CA ALA A 31 9.80 -6.45 2.97
C ALA A 31 9.22 -5.11 3.46
N PHE A 32 9.01 -4.18 2.55
CA PHE A 32 8.44 -2.88 2.92
C PHE A 32 7.03 -3.01 3.51
N TYR A 33 6.15 -3.73 2.81
CA TYR A 33 4.73 -3.79 3.22
C TYR A 33 4.50 -4.77 4.37
N ARG A 34 5.21 -5.89 4.41
CA ARG A 34 5.07 -6.87 5.49
C ARG A 34 5.85 -6.48 6.73
N ASP A 35 7.16 -6.26 6.58
CA ASP A 35 8.04 -6.02 7.73
C ASP A 35 7.97 -4.56 8.19
N GLY A 36 7.77 -3.64 7.26
CA GLY A 36 7.64 -2.21 7.59
C GLY A 36 6.26 -1.81 8.05
N LEU A 37 5.25 -2.06 7.23
CA LEU A 37 3.88 -1.64 7.53
C LEU A 37 3.08 -2.65 8.35
N GLY A 38 3.53 -3.90 8.43
CA GLY A 38 2.82 -4.91 9.20
C GLY A 38 1.68 -5.59 8.47
N LEU A 39 1.67 -5.53 7.13
CA LEU A 39 0.68 -6.27 6.36
C LEU A 39 1.00 -7.77 6.38
N GLU A 40 0.00 -8.58 6.08
CA GLU A 40 0.12 -10.04 6.12
C GLU A 40 0.30 -10.60 4.71
N LEU A 41 1.39 -11.29 4.47
CA LEU A 41 1.58 -11.98 3.20
C LEU A 41 0.59 -13.14 3.13
N ARG A 42 -0.39 -13.05 2.24
CA ARG A 42 -1.44 -14.05 2.08
C ARG A 42 -1.24 -14.95 0.88
N ASN A 43 -0.58 -14.44 -0.15
CA ASN A 43 -0.39 -15.19 -1.38
C ASN A 43 0.82 -14.65 -2.14
N ASN A 44 1.55 -15.55 -2.78
CA ASN A 44 2.70 -15.18 -3.60
C ASN A 44 2.78 -16.19 -4.75
N VAL A 45 2.19 -15.85 -5.87
CA VAL A 45 2.05 -16.74 -7.01
C VAL A 45 2.80 -16.17 -8.20
N ALA A 46 3.60 -17.02 -8.82
CA ALA A 46 4.23 -16.69 -10.09
C ALA A 46 3.25 -17.01 -11.21
N ALA A 47 3.08 -16.08 -12.14
CA ALA A 47 2.22 -16.26 -13.30
C ALA A 47 3.04 -15.90 -14.54
N GLY A 48 3.64 -16.90 -15.18
CA GLY A 48 4.58 -16.67 -16.27
C GLY A 48 5.81 -15.93 -15.76
N ASP A 49 6.13 -14.81 -16.36
CA ASP A 49 7.28 -13.99 -15.97
C ASP A 49 6.94 -12.99 -14.87
N PHE A 50 5.71 -12.98 -14.38
CA PHE A 50 5.25 -11.98 -13.41
C PHE A 50 4.77 -12.64 -12.14
N HIS A 51 4.61 -11.80 -11.11
CA HIS A 51 4.15 -12.25 -9.79
C HIS A 51 2.81 -11.59 -9.46
N TRP A 52 2.02 -12.32 -8.67
CA TRP A 52 0.81 -11.81 -8.06
C TRP A 52 0.94 -12.03 -6.57
N VAL A 53 1.23 -10.95 -5.83
CA VAL A 53 1.51 -11.04 -4.40
C VAL A 53 0.45 -10.28 -3.65
N THR A 54 -0.24 -10.96 -2.74
CA THR A 54 -1.32 -10.38 -1.96
C THR A 54 -0.85 -10.17 -0.53
N LEU A 55 -0.91 -8.92 -0.07
CA LEU A 55 -0.56 -8.53 1.29
C LEU A 55 -1.80 -7.92 1.94
N GLY A 56 -2.35 -8.61 2.91
CA GLY A 56 -3.61 -8.24 3.54
C GLY A 56 -3.46 -7.23 4.66
N VAL A 57 -4.47 -6.36 4.77
CA VAL A 57 -4.56 -5.46 5.90
C VAL A 57 -5.12 -6.25 7.09
N PRO A 58 -4.37 -6.36 8.21
CA PRO A 58 -4.79 -7.19 9.33
C PRO A 58 -6.19 -6.84 9.85
N GLY A 59 -6.97 -7.87 10.12
CA GLY A 59 -8.33 -7.70 10.63
C GLY A 59 -9.37 -7.32 9.59
N THR A 60 -8.99 -7.29 8.30
CA THR A 60 -9.91 -6.95 7.21
C THR A 60 -9.76 -7.93 6.05
N ASP A 61 -10.66 -7.79 5.08
CA ASP A 61 -10.57 -8.54 3.82
C ASP A 61 -9.85 -7.72 2.73
N VAL A 62 -9.42 -6.52 3.05
CA VAL A 62 -8.71 -5.65 2.09
C VAL A 62 -7.27 -6.10 1.97
N ALA A 63 -6.75 -6.09 0.76
CA ALA A 63 -5.35 -6.41 0.52
C ALA A 63 -4.78 -5.54 -0.59
N VAL A 64 -3.49 -5.24 -0.49
CA VAL A 64 -2.78 -4.69 -1.63
C VAL A 64 -2.20 -5.84 -2.44
N VAL A 65 -2.10 -5.64 -3.74
CA VAL A 65 -1.53 -6.63 -4.65
C VAL A 65 -0.32 -6.01 -5.33
N LEU A 66 0.85 -6.61 -5.11
CA LEU A 66 2.07 -6.19 -5.78
C LEU A 66 2.20 -6.95 -7.09
N SER A 67 2.49 -6.23 -8.15
CA SER A 67 2.80 -6.83 -9.45
C SER A 67 3.77 -5.94 -10.21
N GLU A 68 4.53 -6.56 -11.11
CA GLU A 68 5.49 -5.83 -11.91
C GLU A 68 4.79 -4.94 -12.94
N PRO A 69 5.46 -3.88 -13.41
CA PRO A 69 4.85 -2.95 -14.36
C PRO A 69 4.34 -3.60 -15.64
N GLY A 70 5.01 -4.67 -16.09
CA GLY A 70 4.64 -5.35 -17.32
C GLY A 70 3.45 -6.27 -17.22
N ALA A 71 2.99 -6.57 -16.01
CA ALA A 71 1.90 -7.52 -15.83
C ALA A 71 0.60 -7.01 -16.44
N GLY A 72 0.12 -7.67 -17.50
CA GLY A 72 -1.13 -7.31 -18.16
C GLY A 72 -1.09 -6.02 -18.97
N ARG A 73 0.11 -5.50 -19.29
CA ARG A 73 0.25 -4.23 -20.01
C ARG A 73 1.11 -4.40 -21.25
N SER A 74 0.95 -3.49 -22.21
CA SER A 74 1.85 -3.43 -23.36
C SER A 74 3.25 -2.99 -22.90
N PRO A 75 4.29 -3.28 -23.69
CA PRO A 75 5.64 -2.80 -23.35
C PRO A 75 5.73 -1.29 -23.16
N ASP A 76 5.04 -0.51 -23.99
CA ASP A 76 5.06 0.94 -23.87
C ASP A 76 4.40 1.42 -22.59
N ASP A 77 3.27 0.84 -22.25
CA ASP A 77 2.56 1.19 -21.00
C ASP A 77 3.37 0.76 -19.77
N ALA A 78 3.99 -0.42 -19.84
CA ALA A 78 4.85 -0.91 -18.76
C ALA A 78 6.01 0.05 -18.50
N GLU A 79 6.66 0.53 -19.57
CA GLU A 79 7.77 1.45 -19.45
C GLU A 79 7.31 2.80 -18.90
N ALA A 80 6.18 3.31 -19.38
CA ALA A 80 5.62 4.57 -18.89
C ALA A 80 5.26 4.47 -17.41
N LEU A 81 4.62 3.37 -17.01
CA LEU A 81 4.26 3.15 -15.61
C LEU A 81 5.49 3.04 -14.72
N HIS A 82 6.49 2.25 -15.14
CA HIS A 82 7.73 2.11 -14.40
C HIS A 82 8.39 3.48 -14.16
N ARG A 83 8.45 4.30 -15.18
CA ARG A 83 9.06 5.63 -15.11
C ARG A 83 8.29 6.54 -14.15
N LEU A 84 6.96 6.54 -14.24
CA LEU A 84 6.12 7.39 -13.38
C LEU A 84 6.20 6.96 -11.92
N VAL A 85 6.21 5.66 -11.66
CA VAL A 85 6.35 5.14 -10.29
C VAL A 85 7.73 5.50 -9.75
N ALA A 86 8.77 5.24 -10.52
CA ALA A 86 10.16 5.45 -10.06
C ALA A 86 10.42 6.90 -9.67
N LYS A 87 9.81 7.86 -10.35
CA LYS A 87 10.02 9.27 -10.02
C LYS A 87 9.04 9.80 -8.97
N GLY A 88 8.19 8.95 -8.43
CA GLY A 88 7.26 9.34 -7.36
C GLY A 88 6.03 10.08 -7.83
N ALA A 89 5.65 9.91 -9.10
CA ALA A 89 4.46 10.57 -9.64
C ALA A 89 3.15 9.84 -9.28
N ILE A 90 3.25 8.63 -8.75
CA ILE A 90 2.08 7.82 -8.38
C ILE A 90 1.91 7.83 -6.86
N GLY A 91 0.68 8.07 -6.42
CA GLY A 91 0.33 8.18 -5.02
C GLY A 91 -0.15 9.59 -4.70
N PRO A 92 -0.38 9.90 -3.42
CA PRO A 92 -0.07 9.02 -2.29
C PRO A 92 -1.09 7.91 -2.10
N ILE A 93 -0.60 6.77 -1.62
CA ILE A 93 -1.43 5.73 -1.06
C ILE A 93 -1.41 5.95 0.44
N VAL A 94 -2.56 6.06 1.07
CA VAL A 94 -2.67 6.47 2.46
C VAL A 94 -3.09 5.28 3.33
N PHE A 95 -2.25 4.96 4.30
CA PHE A 95 -2.56 3.98 5.34
C PHE A 95 -2.82 4.71 6.65
N GLU A 96 -3.46 4.03 7.58
CA GLU A 96 -3.71 4.56 8.90
C GLU A 96 -3.25 3.54 9.94
N THR A 97 -2.67 4.00 11.03
CA THR A 97 -2.20 3.15 12.11
C THR A 97 -2.50 3.80 13.46
N ASP A 98 -2.66 2.98 14.47
CA ASP A 98 -2.75 3.48 15.85
C ASP A 98 -1.37 3.65 16.51
N ASP A 99 -0.29 3.28 15.80
CA ASP A 99 1.08 3.37 16.31
C ASP A 99 2.02 3.92 15.23
N LEU A 100 1.88 5.20 14.94
CA LEU A 100 2.70 5.85 13.92
C LEU A 100 4.19 5.80 14.25
N ASP A 101 4.55 6.01 15.51
CA ASP A 101 5.96 6.00 15.91
C ASP A 101 6.58 4.62 15.69
N GLY A 102 5.84 3.55 15.97
CA GLY A 102 6.32 2.19 15.73
C GLY A 102 6.51 1.89 14.25
N VAL A 103 5.58 2.31 13.41
CA VAL A 103 5.69 2.14 11.97
C VAL A 103 6.88 2.93 11.44
N PHE A 104 7.03 4.17 11.86
CA PHE A 104 8.16 5.01 11.45
C PHE A 104 9.49 4.35 11.82
N ALA A 105 9.58 3.82 13.04
CA ALA A 105 10.81 3.16 13.50
C ALA A 105 11.14 1.93 12.66
N ARG A 106 10.14 1.11 12.34
CA ARG A 106 10.37 -0.09 11.53
C ARG A 106 10.82 0.25 10.11
N LEU A 107 10.15 1.22 9.49
CA LEU A 107 10.52 1.65 8.13
C LEU A 107 11.92 2.26 8.10
N THR A 108 12.27 3.04 9.11
CA THR A 108 13.61 3.61 9.23
C THR A 108 14.66 2.51 9.38
N ALA A 109 14.37 1.50 10.20
CA ALA A 109 15.26 0.37 10.41
C ALA A 109 15.49 -0.45 9.14
N LEU A 110 14.49 -0.50 8.26
CA LEU A 110 14.62 -1.17 6.97
C LEU A 110 15.39 -0.33 5.94
N GLY A 111 15.73 0.90 6.27
CA GLY A 111 16.39 1.81 5.32
C GLY A 111 15.45 2.38 4.27
N ALA A 112 14.15 2.44 4.56
CA ALA A 112 13.18 2.98 3.62
C ALA A 112 13.44 4.46 3.32
N ASP A 113 13.04 4.88 2.14
CA ASP A 113 13.28 6.24 1.64
C ASP A 113 12.31 7.22 2.29
N LEU A 114 12.79 8.00 3.25
CA LEU A 114 11.98 8.95 4.00
C LEU A 114 11.71 10.21 3.17
N VAL A 115 10.45 10.57 3.06
CA VAL A 115 10.02 11.81 2.39
C VAL A 115 9.69 12.89 3.42
N GLN A 116 8.98 12.52 4.49
CA GLN A 116 8.59 13.47 5.52
C GLN A 116 8.53 12.77 6.87
N GLU A 117 9.24 13.33 7.86
CA GLU A 117 9.18 12.83 9.23
C GLU A 117 7.79 13.04 9.82
N PRO A 118 7.45 12.30 10.90
CA PRO A 118 6.15 12.49 11.55
C PRO A 118 5.90 13.95 11.88
N THR A 119 4.78 14.46 11.39
CA THR A 119 4.45 15.90 11.45
C THR A 119 2.96 16.05 11.69
N ASP A 120 2.60 16.98 12.58
CA ASP A 120 1.20 17.35 12.77
C ASP A 120 0.78 18.25 11.60
N GLN A 121 -0.18 17.80 10.83
CA GLN A 121 -0.61 18.53 9.65
C GLN A 121 -1.68 19.56 10.01
N PRO A 122 -1.68 20.72 9.33
CA PRO A 122 -2.70 21.77 9.64
C PRO A 122 -4.13 21.31 9.35
N TRP A 123 -4.32 20.30 8.48
CA TRP A 123 -5.66 19.81 8.16
C TRP A 123 -6.13 18.69 9.09
N GLY A 124 -5.33 18.28 10.08
CA GLY A 124 -5.77 17.38 11.13
C GLY A 124 -4.81 16.29 11.56
N PRO A 125 -4.48 15.28 10.75
CA PRO A 125 -3.72 14.13 11.22
C PRO A 125 -2.24 14.42 11.42
N ARG A 126 -1.64 13.68 12.32
CA ARG A 126 -0.20 13.52 12.37
C ARG A 126 0.16 12.41 11.40
N ASP A 127 1.09 12.66 10.51
CA ASP A 127 1.46 11.66 9.49
C ASP A 127 2.94 11.66 9.18
N THR A 128 3.37 10.62 8.49
CA THR A 128 4.71 10.51 7.91
C THR A 128 4.57 10.03 6.47
N ALA A 129 5.62 10.21 5.68
CA ALA A 129 5.60 9.79 4.29
C ALA A 129 6.93 9.16 3.90
N PHE A 130 6.84 8.07 3.16
CA PHE A 130 7.98 7.34 2.62
C PHE A 130 7.71 7.01 1.16
N ARG A 131 8.78 6.73 0.41
CA ARG A 131 8.63 6.05 -0.87
C ARG A 131 8.85 4.57 -0.63
N ASP A 132 8.04 3.74 -1.28
CA ASP A 132 8.31 2.31 -1.26
C ASP A 132 9.49 2.00 -2.19
N PRO A 133 9.99 0.75 -2.24
CA PRO A 133 11.16 0.42 -3.06
C PRO A 133 11.03 0.73 -4.55
N ALA A 134 9.82 0.72 -5.09
CA ALA A 134 9.60 1.07 -6.49
C ALA A 134 9.53 2.57 -6.73
N GLY A 135 9.20 3.34 -5.69
CA GLY A 135 9.05 4.79 -5.76
C GLY A 135 7.66 5.31 -5.44
N ASN A 136 6.69 4.42 -5.20
CA ASN A 136 5.33 4.84 -4.83
C ASN A 136 5.36 5.69 -3.56
N LEU A 137 4.62 6.78 -3.57
CA LEU A 137 4.51 7.62 -2.38
C LEU A 137 3.50 7.01 -1.41
N ILE A 138 3.98 6.73 -0.21
CA ILE A 138 3.18 6.10 0.85
C ILE A 138 3.07 7.07 2.02
N ARG A 139 1.84 7.39 2.39
CA ARG A 139 1.57 8.24 3.53
C ARG A 139 0.90 7.42 4.62
N ILE A 140 1.31 7.62 5.86
CA ILE A 140 0.76 6.88 7.00
C ILE A 140 0.26 7.90 8.02
N ASN A 141 -1.03 7.81 8.34
CA ASN A 141 -1.69 8.70 9.29
C ASN A 141 -1.81 8.02 10.65
N GLN A 142 -1.64 8.80 11.72
CA GLN A 142 -1.97 8.34 13.06
C GLN A 142 -3.49 8.36 13.23
N ALA A 143 -4.07 7.22 13.61
CA ALA A 143 -5.49 7.10 13.89
C ALA A 143 -5.85 7.80 15.21
N GLY A 144 -7.03 8.27 15.28
CA GLY A 144 -7.55 8.90 16.48
C GLY A 144 -7.41 10.38 16.46
#